data_b6c337ddc6fdecd7fb59e8afaf002a53
#
_entry.id   b6c337ddc6fdecd7fb59e8afaf002a53
#
_cell.length_a   1.000
_cell.length_b   1.000
_cell.length_c   1.000
_cell.angle_alpha   90.00
_cell.angle_beta   90.00
_cell.angle_gamma   90.00
#
_symmetry.space_group_name_H-M   'P 1'
#
loop_
_entity.id
_entity.type
_entity.pdbx_description
1 polymer ?
#
loop_
_entity_poly.entity_id
_entity_poly.type
_entity_poly.pdbx_seq_one_letter_code
_entity_poly.pdbx_strand_id
1 'polypeptide(L)'
;MPINAELHCHNSFSNFHVGDDEPPYDCDVSIRDQLERSHNLGLDAIFVTNHNTLDGYRQLLEYKNDHAKFKNINVFPAEEITTDTGAHVLAYGIHDVISPGLSLEEVIDEVKKQGGVSSAPHPFSLLDALRGGAKKCDMVEVFNSNNVDILSNARATEFALDNNMIQVAGSDSHVLSTLGRCVNVLMIFYLL
;
A
#
# COMPACT_ATOMS: atom_id res chain seq x y z
N MET A 1 -9.31 20.60 2.88
CA MET A 1 -8.13 20.94 2.04
C MET A 1 -7.71 19.65 1.35
N PRO A 2 -7.14 19.71 0.13
CA PRO A 2 -6.59 18.51 -0.51
C PRO A 2 -5.40 18.00 0.28
N ILE A 3 -5.23 16.69 0.33
CA ILE A 3 -4.12 15.98 0.96
C ILE A 3 -3.43 15.13 -0.09
N ASN A 4 -2.14 15.32 -0.28
CA ASN A 4 -1.31 14.52 -1.15
C ASN A 4 -0.87 13.26 -0.40
N ALA A 5 -1.34 12.09 -0.84
CA ALA A 5 -1.10 10.83 -0.16
C ALA A 5 -0.43 9.78 -1.07
N GLU A 6 0.61 9.14 -0.56
CA GLU A 6 1.15 7.90 -1.10
C GLU A 6 0.45 6.72 -0.41
N LEU A 7 -0.21 5.86 -1.19
CA LEU A 7 -1.03 4.78 -0.67
C LEU A 7 -0.41 3.39 -0.80
N HIS A 8 0.68 3.23 -1.55
CA HIS A 8 1.33 1.93 -1.75
C HIS A 8 2.84 2.10 -1.88
N CYS A 9 3.57 1.84 -0.80
CA CYS A 9 5.02 1.92 -0.78
C CYS A 9 5.62 1.02 0.30
N HIS A 10 6.86 0.58 0.06
CA HIS A 10 7.62 -0.32 0.92
C HIS A 10 8.85 0.35 1.51
N ASN A 11 9.40 -0.25 2.56
CA ASN A 11 10.69 0.08 3.14
C ASN A 11 11.43 -1.20 3.58
N SER A 12 12.62 -1.07 4.12
CA SER A 12 13.51 -2.17 4.47
C SER A 12 12.94 -3.19 5.48
N PHE A 13 11.79 -2.92 6.09
CA PHE A 13 11.06 -3.88 6.92
C PHE A 13 10.14 -4.80 6.11
N SER A 14 9.94 -4.50 4.82
CA SER A 14 9.12 -5.31 3.91
C SER A 14 9.76 -6.63 3.48
N ASN A 15 10.91 -6.97 4.01
CA ASN A 15 11.69 -8.13 3.59
C ASN A 15 10.85 -9.41 3.58
N PHE A 16 10.38 -9.76 2.41
CA PHE A 16 9.49 -10.89 2.17
C PHE A 16 10.31 -12.19 2.01
N HIS A 17 9.94 -13.22 2.76
CA HIS A 17 10.53 -14.54 2.62
C HIS A 17 9.81 -15.36 1.55
N VAL A 18 10.54 -15.76 0.52
CA VAL A 18 10.10 -16.76 -0.44
C VAL A 18 10.93 -18.05 -0.22
N GLY A 19 10.76 -18.69 0.93
CA GLY A 19 11.45 -19.94 1.29
C GLY A 19 12.51 -19.79 2.38
N ASP A 20 12.88 -20.91 2.99
CA ASP A 20 13.73 -20.97 4.18
C ASP A 20 15.24 -20.73 3.93
N ASP A 21 15.68 -20.73 2.68
CA ASP A 21 17.10 -20.76 2.31
C ASP A 21 17.69 -19.43 1.81
N GLU A 22 16.87 -18.37 1.61
CA GLU A 22 17.35 -17.08 1.15
C GLU A 22 17.09 -15.99 2.19
N PRO A 23 18.04 -15.06 2.40
CA PRO A 23 17.77 -13.92 3.28
C PRO A 23 16.60 -13.11 2.70
N PRO A 24 15.67 -12.65 3.53
CA PRO A 24 14.55 -11.85 3.09
C PRO A 24 15.08 -10.56 2.45
N TYR A 25 14.74 -10.35 1.21
CA TYR A 25 15.02 -9.11 0.52
C TYR A 25 13.83 -8.73 -0.37
N ASP A 26 13.27 -7.60 -0.10
CA ASP A 26 12.18 -7.04 -0.88
C ASP A 26 12.47 -5.57 -1.23
N CYS A 27 12.82 -4.78 -0.22
CA CYS A 27 13.03 -3.34 -0.35
C CYS A 27 14.24 -2.88 0.47
N ASP A 28 15.06 -1.99 -0.10
CA ASP A 28 16.23 -1.40 0.56
C ASP A 28 16.02 0.05 1.04
N VAL A 29 14.82 0.60 0.85
CA VAL A 29 14.50 1.97 1.26
C VAL A 29 14.52 2.08 2.78
N SER A 30 15.49 2.82 3.30
CA SER A 30 15.57 3.03 4.75
C SER A 30 14.42 3.92 5.26
N ILE A 31 14.07 3.78 6.53
CA ILE A 31 13.09 4.63 7.23
C ILE A 31 13.40 6.12 7.05
N ARG A 32 14.67 6.48 7.21
CA ARG A 32 15.14 7.86 7.04
C ARG A 32 14.90 8.34 5.62
N ASP A 33 15.35 7.58 4.63
CA ASP A 33 15.29 8.00 3.23
C ASP A 33 13.84 8.07 2.74
N GLN A 34 12.97 7.18 3.23
CA GLN A 34 11.54 7.21 2.94
C GLN A 34 10.90 8.52 3.43
N LEU A 35 11.17 8.94 4.67
CA LEU A 35 10.65 10.20 5.21
C LEU A 35 11.28 11.44 4.54
N GLU A 36 12.59 11.44 4.31
CA GLU A 36 13.26 12.52 3.58
C GLU A 36 12.67 12.71 2.17
N ARG A 37 12.45 11.60 1.45
CA ARG A 37 11.86 11.63 0.12
C ARG A 37 10.42 12.14 0.17
N SER A 38 9.59 11.62 1.09
CA SER A 38 8.21 12.04 1.27
C SER A 38 8.10 13.53 1.60
N HIS A 39 8.98 14.03 2.48
CA HIS A 39 9.06 15.45 2.82
C HIS A 39 9.42 16.32 1.61
N ASN A 40 10.44 15.91 0.85
CA ASN A 40 10.92 16.66 -0.33
C ASN A 40 9.89 16.66 -1.47
N LEU A 41 9.02 15.65 -1.56
CA LEU A 41 7.91 15.58 -2.50
C LEU A 41 6.68 16.39 -2.05
N GLY A 42 6.66 16.87 -0.80
CA GLY A 42 5.51 17.58 -0.25
C GLY A 42 4.30 16.66 0.00
N LEU A 43 4.55 15.41 0.36
CA LEU A 43 3.47 14.50 0.77
C LEU A 43 2.93 14.91 2.14
N ASP A 44 1.62 14.93 2.27
CA ASP A 44 0.91 15.17 3.53
C ASP A 44 0.63 13.87 4.30
N ALA A 45 0.56 12.75 3.57
CA ALA A 45 0.27 11.44 4.13
C ALA A 45 1.03 10.32 3.41
N ILE A 46 1.44 9.30 4.17
CA ILE A 46 2.06 8.08 3.67
C ILE A 46 1.45 6.86 4.37
N PHE A 47 1.07 5.86 3.59
CA PHE A 47 0.65 4.55 4.05
C PHE A 47 1.75 3.55 3.74
N VAL A 48 2.37 3.01 4.79
CA VAL A 48 3.45 2.02 4.65
C VAL A 48 2.82 0.64 4.51
N THR A 49 2.95 0.05 3.35
CA THR A 49 2.27 -1.19 2.96
C THR A 49 3.24 -2.35 2.82
N ASN A 50 4.14 -2.50 3.77
CA ASN A 50 5.11 -3.60 3.77
C ASN A 50 4.41 -4.96 3.72
N HIS A 51 5.03 -5.94 3.07
CA HIS A 51 4.50 -7.29 2.98
C HIS A 51 4.39 -7.94 4.36
N ASN A 52 3.17 -8.33 4.72
CA ASN A 52 2.82 -9.18 5.87
C ASN A 52 3.36 -8.67 7.23
N THR A 53 3.49 -7.35 7.38
CA THR A 53 4.01 -6.74 8.62
C THR A 53 3.60 -5.27 8.78
N LEU A 54 3.43 -4.82 10.03
CA LEU A 54 3.30 -3.42 10.42
C LEU A 54 4.59 -2.82 11.01
N ASP A 55 5.69 -3.56 11.06
CA ASP A 55 6.91 -3.08 11.73
C ASP A 55 7.50 -1.85 11.04
N GLY A 56 7.49 -1.79 9.71
CA GLY A 56 7.95 -0.62 8.98
C GLY A 56 7.15 0.64 9.28
N TYR A 57 5.83 0.53 9.43
CA TYR A 57 4.99 1.63 9.89
C TYR A 57 5.37 2.08 11.31
N ARG A 58 5.51 1.15 12.25
CA ARG A 58 5.85 1.46 13.64
C ARG A 58 7.19 2.19 13.75
N GLN A 59 8.21 1.69 13.06
CA GLN A 59 9.54 2.30 13.01
C GLN A 59 9.53 3.67 12.32
N LEU A 60 8.76 3.83 11.24
CA LEU A 60 8.63 5.11 10.55
C LEU A 60 7.95 6.16 11.43
N LEU A 61 6.91 5.77 12.15
CA LEU A 61 6.18 6.65 13.06
C LEU A 61 7.07 7.10 14.22
N GLU A 62 7.84 6.19 14.81
CA GLU A 62 8.80 6.49 15.88
C GLU A 62 9.85 7.49 15.38
N TYR A 63 10.52 7.18 14.28
CA TYR A 63 11.54 8.07 13.70
C TYR A 63 10.98 9.45 13.36
N LYS A 64 9.78 9.52 12.78
CA LYS A 64 9.10 10.77 12.47
C LYS A 64 8.88 11.62 13.75
N ASN A 65 8.43 11.00 14.83
CA ASN A 65 8.13 11.69 16.09
C ASN A 65 9.38 12.29 16.75
N ASP A 66 10.52 11.66 16.56
CA ASP A 66 11.82 12.15 17.07
C ASP A 66 12.42 13.29 16.23
N HIS A 67 11.85 13.56 15.05
CA HIS A 67 12.39 14.54 14.12
C HIS A 67 11.36 15.59 13.71
N ALA A 68 11.43 16.77 14.32
CA ALA A 68 10.48 17.89 14.12
C ALA A 68 10.32 18.32 12.64
N LYS A 69 11.31 18.04 11.79
CA LYS A 69 11.26 18.27 10.34
C LYS A 69 10.06 17.59 9.68
N PHE A 70 9.67 16.41 10.13
CA PHE A 70 8.65 15.58 9.52
C PHE A 70 7.26 15.71 10.18
N LYS A 71 7.08 16.67 11.10
CA LYS A 71 5.84 16.83 11.88
C LYS A 71 4.57 16.96 11.04
N ASN A 72 4.69 17.49 9.82
CA ASN A 72 3.54 17.73 8.94
C ASN A 72 3.17 16.50 8.08
N ILE A 73 3.97 15.46 8.07
CA ILE A 73 3.67 14.21 7.35
C ILE A 73 2.86 13.31 8.28
N ASN A 74 1.69 12.89 7.86
CA ASN A 74 0.91 11.89 8.58
C ASN A 74 1.33 10.49 8.11
N VAL A 75 1.63 9.62 9.06
CA VAL A 75 2.00 8.22 8.79
C VAL A 75 0.87 7.35 9.28
N PHE A 76 0.32 6.53 8.39
CA PHE A 76 -0.82 5.67 8.67
C PHE A 76 -0.45 4.20 8.59
N PRO A 77 -1.04 3.34 9.44
CA PRO A 77 -0.83 1.90 9.38
C PRO A 77 -1.48 1.31 8.14
N ALA A 78 -0.72 0.48 7.45
CA ALA A 78 -1.19 -0.30 6.32
C ALA A 78 -0.31 -1.54 6.13
N GLU A 79 -0.81 -2.51 5.39
CA GLU A 79 -0.13 -3.78 5.14
C GLU A 79 -0.49 -4.28 3.75
N GLU A 80 0.45 -4.87 3.03
CA GLU A 80 0.21 -5.66 1.84
C GLU A 80 0.23 -7.14 2.20
N ILE A 81 -0.94 -7.77 2.19
CA ILE A 81 -1.15 -9.12 2.68
C ILE A 81 -1.12 -10.10 1.53
N THR A 82 -0.30 -11.14 1.65
CA THR A 82 -0.25 -12.25 0.68
C THR A 82 -1.33 -13.27 1.01
N THR A 83 -2.25 -13.49 0.08
CA THR A 83 -3.34 -14.48 0.22
C THR A 83 -2.82 -15.91 0.00
N ASP A 84 -3.68 -16.91 0.23
CA ASP A 84 -3.44 -18.34 -0.03
C ASP A 84 -3.11 -18.66 -1.50
N THR A 85 -3.55 -17.81 -2.42
CA THR A 85 -3.25 -17.93 -3.85
C THR A 85 -1.98 -17.21 -4.29
N GLY A 86 -1.30 -16.51 -3.37
CA GLY A 86 -0.17 -15.63 -3.65
C GLY A 86 -0.56 -14.23 -4.13
N ALA A 87 -1.86 -13.96 -4.38
CA ALA A 87 -2.31 -12.62 -4.73
C ALA A 87 -2.30 -11.69 -3.53
N HIS A 88 -2.16 -10.38 -3.76
CA HIS A 88 -2.03 -9.40 -2.70
C HIS A 88 -3.31 -8.61 -2.42
N VAL A 89 -3.47 -8.17 -1.17
CA VAL A 89 -4.51 -7.25 -0.70
C VAL A 89 -3.86 -6.15 0.13
N LEU A 90 -4.13 -4.89 -0.18
CA LEU A 90 -3.77 -3.77 0.69
C LEU A 90 -4.84 -3.58 1.76
N ALA A 91 -4.41 -3.49 3.00
CA ALA A 91 -5.25 -3.17 4.15
C ALA A 91 -4.81 -1.84 4.75
N TYR A 92 -5.73 -0.90 4.87
CA TYR A 92 -5.48 0.44 5.41
C TYR A 92 -6.19 0.63 6.73
N GLY A 93 -5.53 1.32 7.68
CA GLY A 93 -6.14 1.69 8.96
C GLY A 93 -6.27 0.52 9.93
N ILE A 94 -5.52 -0.55 9.72
CA ILE A 94 -5.45 -1.70 10.62
C ILE A 94 -4.43 -1.45 11.73
N HIS A 95 -4.58 -2.14 12.86
CA HIS A 95 -3.69 -1.98 14.02
C HIS A 95 -2.97 -3.26 14.43
N ASP A 96 -3.49 -4.40 14.01
CA ASP A 96 -2.87 -5.72 14.18
C ASP A 96 -2.53 -6.33 12.81
N VAL A 97 -1.40 -7.01 12.73
CA VAL A 97 -0.95 -7.72 11.52
C VAL A 97 -1.97 -8.79 11.14
N ILE A 98 -2.31 -8.85 9.86
CA ILE A 98 -3.13 -9.91 9.29
C ILE A 98 -2.20 -11.00 8.73
N SER A 99 -2.36 -12.23 9.21
CA SER A 99 -1.49 -13.33 8.81
C SER A 99 -1.59 -13.62 7.31
N PRO A 100 -0.46 -13.84 6.63
CA PRO A 100 -0.49 -14.30 5.24
C PRO A 100 -1.08 -15.72 5.11
N GLY A 101 -1.46 -16.07 3.89
CA GLY A 101 -1.98 -17.41 3.56
C GLY A 101 -3.46 -17.61 3.86
N LEU A 102 -4.18 -16.56 4.26
CA LEU A 102 -5.64 -16.56 4.34
C LEU A 102 -6.25 -16.44 2.94
N SER A 103 -7.50 -16.94 2.77
CA SER A 103 -8.27 -16.68 1.56
C SER A 103 -8.58 -15.17 1.42
N LEU A 104 -8.90 -14.72 0.22
CA LEU A 104 -9.27 -13.32 -0.04
C LEU A 104 -10.41 -12.85 0.87
N GLU A 105 -11.42 -13.70 1.06
CA GLU A 105 -12.56 -13.41 1.91
C GLU A 105 -12.19 -13.26 3.37
N GLU A 106 -11.34 -14.15 3.88
CA GLU A 106 -10.86 -14.07 5.27
C GLU A 106 -10.01 -12.82 5.49
N VAL A 107 -9.14 -12.44 4.54
CA VAL A 107 -8.37 -11.19 4.61
C VAL A 107 -9.30 -9.99 4.70
N ILE A 108 -10.31 -9.90 3.81
CA ILE A 108 -11.28 -8.80 3.80
C ILE A 108 -12.07 -8.75 5.13
N ASP A 109 -12.45 -9.90 5.67
CA ASP A 109 -13.16 -9.98 6.95
C ASP A 109 -12.28 -9.51 8.12
N GLU A 110 -10.99 -9.88 8.15
CA GLU A 110 -10.04 -9.40 9.17
C GLU A 110 -9.81 -7.88 9.06
N VAL A 111 -9.68 -7.33 7.83
CA VAL A 111 -9.60 -5.87 7.62
C VAL A 111 -10.83 -5.17 8.19
N LYS A 112 -12.03 -5.66 7.88
CA LYS A 112 -13.30 -5.09 8.38
C LYS A 112 -13.45 -5.20 9.90
N LYS A 113 -13.05 -6.31 10.51
CA LYS A 113 -13.05 -6.47 11.97
C LYS A 113 -12.22 -5.41 12.68
N GLN A 114 -11.14 -4.98 12.06
CA GLN A 114 -10.27 -3.91 12.57
C GLN A 114 -10.77 -2.49 12.22
N GLY A 115 -11.89 -2.36 11.49
CA GLY A 115 -12.41 -1.08 11.02
C GLY A 115 -11.62 -0.47 9.85
N GLY A 116 -10.79 -1.28 9.21
CA GLY A 116 -9.96 -0.90 8.08
C GLY A 116 -10.69 -0.91 6.75
N VAL A 117 -9.98 -0.55 5.69
CA VAL A 117 -10.45 -0.52 4.30
C VAL A 117 -9.52 -1.36 3.43
N SER A 118 -10.09 -2.21 2.58
CA SER A 118 -9.34 -3.08 1.67
C SER A 118 -9.19 -2.47 0.27
N SER A 119 -8.04 -2.69 -0.37
CA SER A 119 -7.84 -2.36 -1.78
C SER A 119 -7.17 -3.51 -2.52
N ALA A 120 -7.52 -3.69 -3.78
CA ALA A 120 -6.85 -4.62 -4.68
C ALA A 120 -5.65 -3.91 -5.32
N PRO A 121 -4.38 -4.21 -4.91
CA PRO A 121 -3.19 -3.66 -5.55
C PRO A 121 -3.00 -4.29 -6.94
N HIS A 122 -2.43 -3.53 -7.87
CA HIS A 122 -2.04 -4.04 -9.21
C HIS A 122 -2.88 -5.21 -9.74
N PRO A 123 -4.24 -5.11 -9.79
CA PRO A 123 -5.14 -6.26 -9.89
C PRO A 123 -5.04 -7.06 -11.19
N PHE A 124 -4.33 -6.54 -12.19
CA PHE A 124 -4.10 -7.21 -13.48
C PHE A 124 -2.62 -7.34 -13.83
N SER A 125 -1.73 -7.18 -12.86
CA SER A 125 -0.29 -7.44 -13.07
C SER A 125 -0.05 -8.90 -13.52
N LEU A 126 1.14 -9.18 -14.00
CA LEU A 126 1.51 -10.53 -14.43
C LEU A 126 1.55 -11.51 -13.26
N LEU A 127 1.98 -11.03 -12.09
CA LEU A 127 2.13 -11.79 -10.85
C LEU A 127 1.23 -11.20 -9.76
N ASP A 128 0.92 -12.00 -8.75
CA ASP A 128 0.34 -11.60 -7.46
C ASP A 128 -0.99 -10.81 -7.55
N ALA A 129 -1.73 -11.03 -8.63
CA ALA A 129 -2.90 -10.24 -9.00
C ALA A 129 -4.22 -10.93 -8.66
N LEU A 130 -5.14 -10.22 -8.01
CA LEU A 130 -6.49 -10.68 -7.66
C LEU A 130 -7.41 -10.85 -8.88
N ARG A 131 -7.10 -10.19 -10.00
CA ARG A 131 -7.94 -10.21 -11.23
C ARG A 131 -9.41 -9.94 -10.93
N GLY A 132 -10.31 -10.81 -11.34
CA GLY A 132 -11.74 -10.68 -11.06
C GLY A 132 -12.13 -10.71 -9.58
N GLY A 133 -11.26 -11.21 -8.69
CA GLY A 133 -11.42 -11.16 -7.24
C GLY A 133 -11.37 -9.73 -6.67
N ALA A 134 -10.70 -8.81 -7.37
CA ALA A 134 -10.56 -7.41 -6.97
C ALA A 134 -11.89 -6.71 -6.65
N LYS A 135 -12.99 -7.14 -7.28
CA LYS A 135 -14.35 -6.60 -7.01
C LYS A 135 -14.86 -6.81 -5.59
N LYS A 136 -14.20 -7.67 -4.79
CA LYS A 136 -14.57 -7.93 -3.39
C LYS A 136 -13.97 -6.91 -2.44
N CYS A 137 -12.88 -6.23 -2.87
CA CYS A 137 -12.27 -5.15 -2.10
C CYS A 137 -13.11 -3.87 -2.16
N ASP A 138 -12.90 -2.99 -1.20
CA ASP A 138 -13.58 -1.68 -1.14
C ASP A 138 -13.07 -0.72 -2.20
N MET A 139 -11.78 -0.83 -2.56
CA MET A 139 -11.09 0.00 -3.55
C MET A 139 -10.28 -0.86 -4.52
N VAL A 140 -9.84 -0.25 -5.61
CA VAL A 140 -8.96 -0.88 -6.59
C VAL A 140 -7.88 0.08 -7.05
N GLU A 141 -6.66 -0.40 -7.12
CA GLU A 141 -5.52 0.33 -7.64
C GLU A 141 -5.56 0.31 -9.17
N VAL A 142 -5.95 1.43 -9.77
CA VAL A 142 -6.07 1.59 -11.23
C VAL A 142 -4.77 2.02 -11.88
N PHE A 143 -3.85 2.54 -11.10
CA PHE A 143 -2.51 2.88 -11.55
C PHE A 143 -1.49 2.43 -10.49
N ASN A 144 -0.64 1.50 -10.89
CA ASN A 144 0.54 1.08 -10.15
C ASN A 144 1.78 1.41 -10.97
N SER A 145 2.69 2.21 -10.40
CA SER A 145 3.87 2.68 -11.14
C SER A 145 4.96 1.62 -11.28
N ASN A 146 4.82 0.50 -10.59
CA ASN A 146 5.73 -0.65 -10.64
C ASN A 146 5.28 -1.74 -11.62
N ASN A 147 4.07 -1.61 -12.21
CA ASN A 147 3.62 -2.53 -13.25
C ASN A 147 4.60 -2.55 -14.43
N VAL A 148 4.99 -3.76 -14.82
CA VAL A 148 5.96 -4.00 -15.91
C VAL A 148 5.37 -3.60 -17.27
N ASP A 149 4.05 -3.70 -17.41
CA ASP A 149 3.34 -3.38 -18.64
C ASP A 149 2.23 -2.34 -18.43
N ILE A 150 1.98 -1.51 -19.45
CA ILE A 150 0.96 -0.46 -19.41
C ILE A 150 -0.47 -0.99 -19.54
N LEU A 151 -0.66 -2.23 -20.00
CA LEU A 151 -1.97 -2.82 -20.21
C LEU A 151 -2.61 -3.21 -18.88
N SER A 152 -1.82 -3.55 -17.89
CA SER A 152 -2.30 -3.88 -16.54
C SER A 152 -3.04 -2.70 -15.92
N ASN A 153 -2.50 -1.48 -15.99
CA ASN A 153 -3.15 -0.27 -15.50
C ASN A 153 -4.41 0.08 -16.32
N ALA A 154 -4.35 -0.08 -17.65
CA ALA A 154 -5.52 0.17 -18.50
C ALA A 154 -6.69 -0.78 -18.17
N ARG A 155 -6.39 -2.07 -17.98
CA ARG A 155 -7.38 -3.08 -17.57
C ARG A 155 -7.93 -2.81 -16.17
N ALA A 156 -7.10 -2.37 -15.24
CA ALA A 156 -7.53 -2.01 -13.89
C ALA A 156 -8.51 -0.82 -13.92
N THR A 157 -8.22 0.18 -14.76
CA THR A 157 -9.10 1.32 -14.93
C THR A 157 -10.45 0.92 -15.55
N GLU A 158 -10.46 0.13 -16.62
CA GLU A 158 -11.68 -0.39 -17.24
C GLU A 158 -12.51 -1.20 -16.25
N PHE A 159 -11.85 -2.13 -15.55
CA PHE A 159 -12.49 -2.95 -14.52
C PHE A 159 -13.12 -2.12 -13.40
N ALA A 160 -12.44 -1.08 -12.93
CA ALA A 160 -12.96 -0.20 -11.89
C ALA A 160 -14.21 0.56 -12.34
N LEU A 161 -14.20 1.06 -13.59
CA LEU A 161 -15.36 1.74 -14.19
C LEU A 161 -16.55 0.79 -14.35
N ASP A 162 -16.32 -0.40 -14.90
CA ASP A 162 -17.36 -1.40 -15.15
C ASP A 162 -18.02 -1.91 -13.85
N ASN A 163 -17.27 -1.92 -12.73
CA ASN A 163 -17.75 -2.38 -11.43
C ASN A 163 -18.08 -1.23 -10.47
N ASN A 164 -18.01 0.02 -10.91
CA ASN A 164 -18.28 1.22 -10.09
C ASN A 164 -17.49 1.24 -8.78
N MET A 165 -16.18 0.92 -8.85
CA MET A 165 -15.28 0.84 -7.69
C MET A 165 -14.57 2.17 -7.42
N ILE A 166 -14.21 2.38 -6.14
CA ILE A 166 -13.34 3.49 -5.74
C ILE A 166 -11.93 3.25 -6.31
N GLN A 167 -11.39 4.25 -7.00
CA GLN A 167 -10.12 4.17 -7.69
C GLN A 167 -9.02 4.85 -6.89
N VAL A 168 -7.88 4.17 -6.74
CA VAL A 168 -6.67 4.69 -6.11
C VAL A 168 -5.46 4.42 -6.99
N ALA A 169 -4.32 5.02 -6.64
CA ALA A 169 -3.05 4.79 -7.29
C ALA A 169 -1.96 4.52 -6.26
N GLY A 170 -0.94 3.74 -6.62
CA GLY A 170 0.19 3.41 -5.77
C GLY A 170 1.51 3.48 -6.52
N SER A 171 2.57 3.94 -5.84
CA SER A 171 3.92 3.86 -6.43
C SER A 171 4.45 2.43 -6.41
N ASP A 172 4.05 1.65 -5.43
CA ASP A 172 4.54 0.30 -5.18
C ASP A 172 6.08 0.28 -5.17
N SER A 173 6.61 1.27 -4.43
CA SER A 173 8.03 1.59 -4.49
C SER A 173 8.85 0.63 -3.63
N HIS A 174 9.78 -0.07 -4.26
CA HIS A 174 10.80 -0.91 -3.63
C HIS A 174 12.19 -0.27 -3.67
N VAL A 175 12.31 0.84 -4.41
CA VAL A 175 13.53 1.65 -4.48
C VAL A 175 13.18 3.13 -4.31
N LEU A 176 14.09 3.89 -3.70
CA LEU A 176 13.83 5.29 -3.32
C LEU A 176 13.42 6.18 -4.51
N SER A 177 13.95 5.92 -5.70
CA SER A 177 13.67 6.72 -6.90
C SER A 177 12.26 6.56 -7.45
N THR A 178 11.54 5.50 -7.04
CA THR A 178 10.16 5.24 -7.47
C THR A 178 9.12 5.75 -6.48
N LEU A 179 9.52 6.03 -5.23
CA LEU A 179 8.62 6.58 -4.22
C LEU A 179 8.03 7.93 -4.68
N GLY A 180 6.70 8.03 -4.66
CA GLY A 180 5.94 9.20 -5.08
C GLY A 180 5.87 9.39 -6.59
N ARG A 181 6.09 8.35 -7.40
CA ARG A 181 5.83 8.40 -8.86
C ARG A 181 4.36 8.63 -9.19
N CYS A 182 3.47 8.27 -8.27
CA CYS A 182 2.08 8.67 -8.29
C CYS A 182 1.64 9.11 -6.89
N VAL A 183 0.66 9.99 -6.85
CA VAL A 183 0.14 10.58 -5.61
C VAL A 183 -1.37 10.68 -5.74
N ASN A 184 -2.08 10.29 -4.69
CA ASN A 184 -3.52 10.49 -4.60
C ASN A 184 -3.80 11.85 -3.98
N VAL A 185 -4.74 12.60 -4.57
CA VAL A 185 -5.24 13.84 -3.98
C VAL A 185 -6.56 13.55 -3.28
N LEU A 186 -6.49 13.43 -1.96
CA LEU A 186 -7.65 13.12 -1.13
C LEU A 186 -8.34 14.41 -0.69
N MET A 187 -9.67 14.46 -0.78
CA MET A 187 -10.46 15.57 -0.30
C MET A 187 -11.09 15.22 1.04
N ILE A 188 -10.67 15.87 2.11
CA ILE A 188 -11.31 15.70 3.42
C ILE A 188 -12.49 16.69 3.51
N PHE A 189 -13.70 16.16 3.55
CA PHE A 189 -14.89 16.90 3.87
C PHE A 189 -15.17 16.74 5.38
N TYR A 190 -15.02 17.82 6.13
CA TYR A 190 -15.56 17.84 7.48
C TYR A 190 -17.08 17.98 7.35
N LEU A 191 -17.84 16.99 7.79
CA LEU A 191 -19.25 17.18 8.09
C LEU A 191 -19.30 18.05 9.35
N LEU A 192 -19.60 19.32 9.17
CA LEU A 192 -19.89 20.26 10.25
C LEU A 192 -21.25 19.93 10.88
#